data_1e69391ae45678632af342dd1f4b6174
#
_entry.id   1e69391ae45678632af342dd1f4b6174
#
_cell.length_a   1.000
_cell.length_b   1.000
_cell.length_c   1.000
_cell.angle_alpha   90.00
_cell.angle_beta   90.00
_cell.angle_gamma   90.00
#
_symmetry.space_group_name_H-M   'P 1'
#
loop_
_entity.id
_entity.type
_entity.pdbx_description
1 polymer ?
#
loop_
_entity_poly.entity_id
_entity_poly.type
_entity_poly.pdbx_seq_one_letter_code
_entity_poly.pdbx_strand_id
1 'polypeptide(L)'
;LNGNKESFFLRKIIHVAFSLFLLCGTYYLEKRTFLLLLFVCFLAESLWEFIRLKKPDSLPRFLRVKSLLKEREAKTFTDAWYFILGILIASLFLWDSLLQALILIVGISDTVAYFVGKSLDGPKIFHGKTLYGSLSFFISTVLILYAFGLSKVAGVVYLFLLAALLTLSEALFKRDNLSIPIVYVLFCSYL
;
A
#
# COMPACT_ATOMS: atom_id res chain seq x y z
N LEU A 1 -21.42 -7.63 15.57
CA LEU A 1 -20.03 -8.14 15.47
C LEU A 1 -19.62 -8.60 14.03
N ASN A 2 -20.57 -9.01 13.18
CA ASN A 2 -20.25 -9.48 11.81
C ASN A 2 -19.95 -8.34 10.83
N GLY A 3 -20.63 -7.20 10.91
CA GLY A 3 -20.46 -6.09 9.96
C GLY A 3 -19.05 -5.50 9.92
N ASN A 4 -18.32 -5.47 11.03
CA ASN A 4 -16.94 -4.99 11.06
C ASN A 4 -15.94 -5.94 10.35
N LYS A 5 -16.18 -7.25 10.41
CA LYS A 5 -15.29 -8.23 9.73
C LYS A 5 -15.44 -8.18 8.21
N GLU A 6 -16.67 -8.06 7.73
CA GLU A 6 -16.98 -7.97 6.29
C GLU A 6 -16.43 -6.69 5.67
N SER A 7 -16.57 -5.56 6.36
CA SER A 7 -16.03 -4.29 5.87
C SER A 7 -14.49 -4.29 5.74
N PHE A 8 -13.79 -4.93 6.69
CA PHE A 8 -12.33 -5.08 6.63
C PHE A 8 -11.88 -5.99 5.48
N PHE A 9 -12.58 -7.10 5.26
CA PHE A 9 -12.29 -8.01 4.15
C PHE A 9 -12.47 -7.32 2.81
N LEU A 10 -13.59 -6.62 2.62
CA LEU A 10 -13.88 -5.86 1.40
C LEU A 10 -12.81 -4.80 1.11
N ARG A 11 -12.34 -4.09 2.13
CA ARG A 11 -11.25 -3.12 1.97
C ARG A 11 -9.96 -3.75 1.43
N LYS A 12 -9.59 -4.94 1.93
CA LYS A 12 -8.40 -5.64 1.46
C LYS A 12 -8.56 -6.15 0.03
N ILE A 13 -9.75 -6.60 -0.35
CA ILE A 13 -10.06 -6.96 -1.74
C ILE A 13 -9.91 -5.73 -2.65
N ILE A 14 -10.51 -4.59 -2.28
CA ILE A 14 -10.41 -3.35 -3.05
C ILE A 14 -8.95 -2.91 -3.17
N HIS A 15 -8.18 -3.00 -2.10
CA HIS A 15 -6.77 -2.62 -2.07
C HIS A 15 -5.94 -3.48 -3.03
N VAL A 16 -6.10 -4.81 -2.98
CA VAL A 16 -5.43 -5.73 -3.90
C VAL A 16 -5.88 -5.51 -5.35
N ALA A 17 -7.19 -5.38 -5.60
CA ALA A 17 -7.72 -5.14 -6.92
C ALA A 17 -7.18 -3.84 -7.53
N PHE A 18 -7.11 -2.77 -6.74
CA PHE A 18 -6.55 -1.49 -7.19
C PHE A 18 -5.03 -1.60 -7.43
N SER A 19 -4.30 -2.34 -6.60
CA SER A 19 -2.87 -2.60 -6.83
C SER A 19 -2.64 -3.38 -8.13
N LEU A 20 -3.45 -4.40 -8.41
CA LEU A 20 -3.39 -5.14 -9.67
C LEU A 20 -3.77 -4.27 -10.88
N PHE A 21 -4.75 -3.39 -10.74
CA PHE A 21 -5.09 -2.42 -11.76
C PHE A 21 -3.92 -1.47 -12.06
N LEU A 22 -3.25 -0.93 -11.04
CA LEU A 22 -2.06 -0.10 -11.22
C LEU A 22 -0.91 -0.89 -11.84
N LEU A 23 -0.71 -2.14 -11.43
CA LEU A 23 0.28 -3.02 -12.02
C LEU A 23 0.02 -3.22 -13.53
N CYS A 24 -1.21 -3.52 -13.92
CA CYS A 24 -1.59 -3.59 -15.33
C CYS A 24 -1.29 -2.27 -16.06
N GLY A 25 -1.57 -1.14 -15.42
CA GLY A 25 -1.25 0.18 -15.96
C GLY A 25 0.24 0.35 -16.31
N THR A 26 1.15 -0.19 -15.48
CA THR A 26 2.59 -0.12 -15.78
C THR A 26 3.04 -0.97 -16.96
N TYR A 27 2.27 -1.99 -17.35
CA TYR A 27 2.56 -2.82 -18.53
C TYR A 27 2.02 -2.24 -19.84
N TYR A 28 0.86 -1.55 -19.78
CA TYR A 28 0.15 -1.12 -20.98
C TYR A 28 0.28 0.37 -21.29
N LEU A 29 0.72 1.17 -20.32
CA LEU A 29 0.85 2.61 -20.49
C LEU A 29 2.31 3.04 -20.43
N GLU A 30 2.64 4.08 -21.21
CA GLU A 30 3.89 4.78 -21.05
C GLU A 30 3.96 5.51 -19.70
N LYS A 31 5.16 5.68 -19.17
CA LYS A 31 5.41 6.35 -17.86
C LYS A 31 4.66 7.69 -17.74
N ARG A 32 4.67 8.52 -18.78
CA ARG A 32 4.02 9.84 -18.76
C ARG A 32 2.50 9.72 -18.62
N THR A 33 1.89 8.83 -19.40
CA THR A 33 0.44 8.58 -19.37
C THR A 33 0.02 7.99 -18.02
N PHE A 34 0.79 7.03 -17.51
CA PHE A 34 0.55 6.44 -16.17
C PHE A 34 0.61 7.51 -15.08
N LEU A 35 1.67 8.34 -15.06
CA LEU A 35 1.81 9.45 -14.12
C LEU A 35 0.64 10.44 -14.19
N LEU A 36 0.22 10.82 -15.40
CA LEU A 36 -0.90 11.73 -15.60
C LEU A 36 -2.20 11.16 -15.04
N LEU A 37 -2.52 9.90 -15.37
CA LEU A 37 -3.72 9.24 -14.87
C LEU A 37 -3.67 9.06 -13.35
N LEU A 38 -2.54 8.67 -12.80
CA LEU A 38 -2.37 8.53 -11.35
C LEU A 38 -2.50 9.88 -10.62
N PHE A 39 -1.98 10.95 -11.22
CA PHE A 39 -2.15 12.31 -10.70
C PHE A 39 -3.60 12.76 -10.73
N VAL A 40 -4.34 12.48 -11.81
CA VAL A 40 -5.79 12.77 -11.89
C VAL A 40 -6.56 11.97 -10.82
N CYS A 41 -6.25 10.68 -10.64
CA CYS A 41 -6.81 9.88 -9.56
C CYS A 41 -6.50 10.46 -8.18
N PHE A 42 -5.28 10.92 -7.95
CA PHE A 42 -4.88 11.57 -6.70
C PHE A 42 -5.65 12.87 -6.44
N LEU A 43 -5.85 13.70 -7.47
CA LEU A 43 -6.66 14.92 -7.36
C LEU A 43 -8.13 14.60 -7.04
N ALA A 44 -8.71 13.62 -7.72
CA ALA A 44 -10.10 13.19 -7.50
C ALA A 44 -10.29 12.66 -6.06
N GLU A 45 -9.38 11.80 -5.59
CA GLU A 45 -9.40 11.29 -4.22
C GLU A 45 -9.18 12.40 -3.19
N SER A 46 -8.28 13.35 -3.47
CA SER A 46 -8.04 14.50 -2.59
C SER A 46 -9.26 15.42 -2.49
N LEU A 47 -9.96 15.63 -3.59
CA LEU A 47 -11.21 16.40 -3.59
C LEU A 47 -12.31 15.68 -2.81
N TRP A 48 -12.46 14.36 -3.02
CA TRP A 48 -13.41 13.55 -2.26
C TRP A 48 -13.11 13.59 -0.75
N GLU A 49 -11.85 13.45 -0.36
CA GLU A 49 -11.40 13.52 1.04
C GLU A 49 -11.70 14.89 1.66
N PHE A 50 -11.44 15.97 0.91
CA PHE A 50 -11.72 17.32 1.38
C PHE A 50 -13.22 17.54 1.63
N ILE A 51 -14.08 17.09 0.70
CA ILE A 51 -15.54 17.19 0.86
C ILE A 51 -16.00 16.31 2.02
N ARG A 52 -15.49 15.07 2.12
CA ARG A 52 -15.83 14.12 3.17
C ARG A 52 -15.50 14.67 4.56
N LEU A 53 -14.35 15.32 4.72
CA LEU A 53 -13.92 15.86 6.01
C LEU A 53 -14.60 17.16 6.39
N LYS A 54 -14.89 18.04 5.44
CA LYS A 54 -15.46 19.37 5.70
C LYS A 54 -16.97 19.45 5.56
N LYS A 55 -17.55 18.75 4.58
CA LYS A 55 -18.97 18.81 4.24
C LYS A 55 -19.54 17.43 3.91
N PRO A 56 -19.57 16.49 4.87
CA PRO A 56 -19.96 15.09 4.61
C PRO A 56 -21.37 14.96 4.06
N ASP A 57 -22.25 15.90 4.37
CA ASP A 57 -23.66 15.90 3.91
C ASP A 57 -23.82 16.31 2.46
N SER A 58 -22.83 16.97 1.87
CA SER A 58 -22.81 17.33 0.44
C SER A 58 -22.50 16.14 -0.46
N LEU A 59 -21.96 15.04 0.07
CA LEU A 59 -21.66 13.85 -0.73
C LEU A 59 -22.95 13.09 -1.05
N PRO A 60 -23.10 12.61 -2.30
CA PRO A 60 -24.15 11.66 -2.67
C PRO A 60 -24.11 10.42 -1.77
N ARG A 61 -25.25 9.79 -1.49
CA ARG A 61 -25.35 8.63 -0.58
C ARG A 61 -24.40 7.48 -0.93
N PHE A 62 -24.20 7.20 -2.21
CA PHE A 62 -23.31 6.14 -2.69
C PHE A 62 -21.80 6.44 -2.46
N LEU A 63 -21.42 7.71 -2.31
CA LEU A 63 -20.06 8.15 -1.97
C LEU A 63 -19.81 8.29 -0.47
N ARG A 64 -20.86 8.15 0.35
CA ARG A 64 -20.77 8.18 1.82
C ARG A 64 -20.36 6.80 2.38
N VAL A 65 -19.17 6.35 2.08
CA VAL A 65 -18.68 4.98 2.38
C VAL A 65 -18.34 4.81 3.88
N LYS A 66 -19.22 5.26 4.79
CA LYS A 66 -18.98 5.22 6.25
C LYS A 66 -18.64 3.81 6.76
N SER A 67 -19.23 2.77 6.18
CA SER A 67 -18.99 1.37 6.56
C SER A 67 -17.58 0.87 6.21
N LEU A 68 -16.91 1.51 5.25
CA LEU A 68 -15.55 1.16 4.83
C LEU A 68 -14.46 1.97 5.54
N LEU A 69 -14.81 2.98 6.34
CA LEU A 69 -13.83 3.81 7.03
C LEU A 69 -13.38 3.15 8.34
N LYS A 70 -12.08 3.24 8.64
CA LYS A 70 -11.57 2.96 9.99
C LYS A 70 -11.98 4.10 10.93
N GLU A 71 -12.12 3.83 12.22
CA GLU A 71 -12.44 4.87 13.22
C GLU A 71 -11.47 6.08 13.14
N ARG A 72 -10.18 5.81 12.93
CA ARG A 72 -9.18 6.87 12.76
C ARG A 72 -9.38 7.73 11.50
N GLU A 73 -9.95 7.14 10.45
CA GLU A 73 -10.19 7.80 9.16
C GLU A 73 -11.41 8.71 9.20
N ALA A 74 -12.25 8.60 10.22
CA ALA A 74 -13.39 9.50 10.39
C ALA A 74 -12.97 10.99 10.47
N LYS A 75 -11.76 11.26 10.98
CA LYS A 75 -11.23 12.62 11.16
C LYS A 75 -9.92 12.90 10.41
N THR A 76 -9.43 11.94 9.64
CA THR A 76 -8.16 12.05 8.90
C THR A 76 -8.31 11.48 7.50
N PHE A 77 -7.31 11.72 6.63
CA PHE A 77 -7.25 11.09 5.31
C PHE A 77 -7.26 9.56 5.40
N THR A 78 -7.86 8.91 4.41
CA THR A 78 -7.94 7.44 4.31
C THR A 78 -6.60 6.82 3.97
N ASP A 79 -6.48 5.51 4.23
CA ASP A 79 -5.31 4.75 3.80
C ASP A 79 -5.21 4.67 2.26
N ALA A 80 -6.33 4.77 1.54
CA ALA A 80 -6.35 4.85 0.07
C ALA A 80 -5.66 6.11 -0.44
N TRP A 81 -5.91 7.27 0.17
CA TRP A 81 -5.24 8.51 -0.16
C TRP A 81 -3.72 8.42 0.01
N TYR A 82 -3.27 7.84 1.13
CA TYR A 82 -1.84 7.63 1.38
C TYR A 82 -1.22 6.63 0.41
N PHE A 83 -1.97 5.61 -0.01
CA PHE A 83 -1.53 4.64 -1.00
C PHE A 83 -1.30 5.31 -2.36
N ILE A 84 -2.29 6.05 -2.87
CA ILE A 84 -2.17 6.74 -4.16
C ILE A 84 -1.01 7.76 -4.12
N LEU A 85 -0.90 8.55 -3.05
CA LEU A 85 0.20 9.49 -2.87
C LEU A 85 1.56 8.78 -2.85
N GLY A 86 1.69 7.67 -2.13
CA GLY A 86 2.93 6.90 -2.04
C GLY A 86 3.36 6.35 -3.39
N ILE A 87 2.44 5.75 -4.16
CA ILE A 87 2.73 5.25 -5.51
C ILE A 87 3.02 6.40 -6.48
N LEU A 88 2.31 7.53 -6.38
CA LEU A 88 2.58 8.72 -7.20
C LEU A 88 4.01 9.24 -6.97
N ILE A 89 4.43 9.40 -5.72
CA ILE A 89 5.80 9.81 -5.38
C ILE A 89 6.79 8.79 -5.94
N ALA A 90 6.57 7.50 -5.71
CA ALA A 90 7.48 6.45 -6.18
C ALA A 90 7.60 6.43 -7.71
N SER A 91 6.50 6.62 -8.44
CA SER A 91 6.49 6.61 -9.92
C SER A 91 7.22 7.80 -10.57
N LEU A 92 7.51 8.87 -9.82
CA LEU A 92 8.36 9.95 -10.29
C LEU A 92 9.82 9.49 -10.42
N PHE A 93 10.29 8.67 -9.48
CA PHE A 93 11.68 8.23 -9.38
C PHE A 93 11.92 6.84 -9.98
N LEU A 94 10.95 5.95 -9.87
CA LEU A 94 11.03 4.56 -10.28
C LEU A 94 10.12 4.27 -11.47
N TRP A 95 10.48 3.24 -12.24
CA TRP A 95 9.66 2.70 -13.32
C TRP A 95 9.94 1.21 -13.48
N ASP A 96 9.27 0.56 -14.45
CA ASP A 96 9.43 -0.86 -14.79
C ASP A 96 9.36 -1.79 -13.57
N SER A 97 10.25 -2.76 -13.51
CA SER A 97 10.26 -3.81 -12.49
C SER A 97 10.32 -3.28 -11.05
N LEU A 98 10.99 -2.15 -10.81
CA LEU A 98 11.08 -1.57 -9.47
C LEU A 98 9.74 -1.00 -9.01
N LEU A 99 9.04 -0.24 -9.86
CA LEU A 99 7.71 0.28 -9.51
C LEU A 99 6.68 -0.86 -9.40
N GLN A 100 6.76 -1.84 -10.31
CA GLN A 100 5.88 -3.01 -10.29
C GLN A 100 6.02 -3.82 -9.00
N ALA A 101 7.25 -4.08 -8.57
CA ALA A 101 7.52 -4.75 -7.30
C ALA A 101 6.95 -3.97 -6.11
N LEU A 102 7.15 -2.64 -6.06
CA LEU A 102 6.60 -1.79 -5.00
C LEU A 102 5.07 -1.85 -4.94
N ILE A 103 4.38 -1.74 -6.08
CA ILE A 103 2.91 -1.82 -6.15
C ILE A 103 2.41 -3.14 -5.53
N LEU A 104 3.07 -4.26 -5.85
CA LEU A 104 2.73 -5.57 -5.30
C LEU A 104 3.08 -5.69 -3.81
N ILE A 105 4.20 -5.13 -3.37
CA ILE A 105 4.58 -5.13 -1.95
C ILE A 105 3.50 -4.41 -1.13
N VAL A 106 3.12 -3.21 -1.51
CA VAL A 106 2.10 -2.45 -0.76
C VAL A 106 0.73 -3.11 -0.86
N GLY A 107 0.36 -3.68 -2.02
CA GLY A 107 -0.94 -4.32 -2.21
C GLY A 107 -1.03 -5.71 -1.60
N ILE A 108 -0.10 -6.59 -1.92
CA ILE A 108 -0.15 -8.01 -1.57
C ILE A 108 0.50 -8.27 -0.22
N SER A 109 1.75 -7.80 0.02
CA SER A 109 2.45 -8.13 1.28
C SER A 109 1.71 -7.56 2.49
N ASP A 110 1.18 -6.32 2.42
CA ASP A 110 0.34 -5.77 3.49
C ASP A 110 -0.97 -6.57 3.70
N THR A 111 -1.54 -7.08 2.62
CA THR A 111 -2.75 -7.92 2.71
C THR A 111 -2.44 -9.28 3.34
N VAL A 112 -1.35 -9.93 2.94
CA VAL A 112 -0.88 -11.20 3.52
C VAL A 112 -0.57 -11.02 5.00
N ALA A 113 0.18 -9.95 5.36
CA ALA A 113 0.50 -9.61 6.74
C ALA A 113 -0.76 -9.47 7.61
N TYR A 114 -1.79 -8.80 7.11
CA TYR A 114 -3.05 -8.65 7.81
C TYR A 114 -3.74 -10.00 8.06
N PHE A 115 -3.87 -10.85 7.03
CA PHE A 115 -4.56 -12.13 7.17
C PHE A 115 -3.80 -13.09 8.08
N VAL A 116 -2.49 -13.23 7.88
CA VAL A 116 -1.65 -14.11 8.72
C VAL A 116 -1.63 -13.62 10.16
N GLY A 117 -1.42 -12.32 10.38
CA GLY A 117 -1.41 -11.73 11.71
C GLY A 117 -2.71 -11.89 12.47
N LYS A 118 -3.85 -11.92 11.75
CA LYS A 118 -5.16 -12.15 12.35
C LYS A 118 -5.49 -13.62 12.58
N SER A 119 -4.99 -14.52 11.72
CA SER A 119 -5.27 -15.96 11.80
C SER A 119 -4.44 -16.66 12.86
N LEU A 120 -3.18 -16.24 13.05
CA LEU A 120 -2.24 -16.93 13.94
C LEU A 120 -2.18 -16.36 15.36
N ASP A 121 -2.93 -15.27 15.65
CA ASP A 121 -3.04 -14.62 16.97
C ASP A 121 -1.69 -14.52 17.72
N GLY A 122 -0.65 -14.02 17.02
CA GLY A 122 0.72 -13.96 17.53
C GLY A 122 0.96 -12.77 18.48
N PRO A 123 2.17 -12.70 19.07
CA PRO A 123 2.56 -11.59 19.93
C PRO A 123 2.38 -10.24 19.22
N LYS A 124 1.70 -9.32 19.90
CA LYS A 124 1.52 -7.95 19.42
C LYS A 124 2.83 -7.19 19.55
N ILE A 125 3.20 -6.51 18.48
CA ILE A 125 4.35 -5.62 18.42
C ILE A 125 3.87 -4.16 18.40
N PHE A 126 4.34 -3.33 17.47
CA PHE A 126 3.96 -1.92 17.39
C PHE A 126 2.56 -1.73 16.76
N HIS A 127 1.79 -0.78 17.28
CA HIS A 127 0.50 -0.33 16.74
C HIS A 127 -0.56 -1.44 16.52
N GLY A 128 -0.49 -2.51 17.32
CA GLY A 128 -1.44 -3.62 17.25
C GLY A 128 -1.15 -4.62 16.12
N LYS A 129 -0.04 -4.48 15.43
CA LYS A 129 0.48 -5.48 14.48
C LYS A 129 1.05 -6.67 15.23
N THR A 130 1.10 -7.83 14.59
CA THR A 130 1.59 -9.07 15.19
C THR A 130 2.93 -9.47 14.58
N LEU A 131 3.74 -10.19 15.35
CA LEU A 131 5.02 -10.69 14.88
C LEU A 131 4.85 -11.60 13.64
N TYR A 132 3.84 -12.48 13.64
CA TYR A 132 3.58 -13.37 12.50
C TYR A 132 3.11 -12.59 11.26
N GLY A 133 2.35 -11.50 11.45
CA GLY A 133 1.99 -10.59 10.37
C GLY A 133 3.21 -9.95 9.73
N SER A 134 4.10 -9.35 10.54
CA SER A 134 5.32 -8.72 10.01
C SER A 134 6.30 -9.73 9.41
N LEU A 135 6.39 -10.95 9.96
CA LEU A 135 7.18 -12.01 9.35
C LEU A 135 6.64 -12.43 7.97
N SER A 136 5.32 -12.54 7.85
CA SER A 136 4.71 -12.86 6.55
C SER A 136 4.83 -11.70 5.54
N PHE A 137 4.81 -10.45 6.00
CA PHE A 137 5.16 -9.29 5.19
C PHE A 137 6.58 -9.40 4.65
N PHE A 138 7.55 -9.73 5.53
CA PHE A 138 8.95 -9.92 5.15
C PHE A 138 9.10 -10.99 4.08
N ILE A 139 8.55 -12.19 4.33
CA ILE A 139 8.66 -13.33 3.40
C ILE A 139 8.04 -12.98 2.04
N SER A 140 6.83 -12.45 2.02
CA SER A 140 6.16 -12.07 0.77
C SER A 140 6.91 -10.96 0.02
N THR A 141 7.49 -10.00 0.74
CA THR A 141 8.32 -8.95 0.16
C THR A 141 9.58 -9.53 -0.47
N VAL A 142 10.28 -10.43 0.21
CA VAL A 142 11.45 -11.16 -0.34
C VAL A 142 11.09 -11.88 -1.63
N LEU A 143 9.97 -12.60 -1.65
CA LEU A 143 9.51 -13.32 -2.83
C LEU A 143 9.19 -12.40 -4.01
N ILE A 144 8.52 -11.27 -3.76
CA ILE A 144 8.22 -10.28 -4.80
C ILE A 144 9.51 -9.66 -5.34
N LEU A 145 10.41 -9.18 -4.48
CA LEU A 145 11.67 -8.58 -4.91
C LEU A 145 12.54 -9.56 -5.71
N TYR A 146 12.55 -10.82 -5.32
CA TYR A 146 13.24 -11.88 -6.05
C TYR A 146 12.61 -12.13 -7.42
N ALA A 147 11.29 -12.24 -7.49
CA ALA A 147 10.55 -12.47 -8.73
C ALA A 147 10.75 -11.34 -9.75
N PHE A 148 10.89 -10.10 -9.29
CA PHE A 148 11.19 -8.93 -10.13
C PHE A 148 12.68 -8.72 -10.40
N GLY A 149 13.52 -9.67 -10.03
CA GLY A 149 14.92 -9.72 -10.44
C GLY A 149 15.86 -8.81 -9.65
N LEU A 150 15.43 -8.25 -8.52
CA LEU A 150 16.28 -7.36 -7.71
C LEU A 150 17.59 -8.06 -7.26
N SER A 151 17.54 -9.35 -7.01
CA SER A 151 18.74 -10.14 -6.66
C SER A 151 19.81 -10.15 -7.76
N LYS A 152 19.39 -10.05 -9.02
CA LYS A 152 20.32 -10.00 -10.18
C LYS A 152 20.95 -8.61 -10.36
N VAL A 153 20.23 -7.55 -9.97
CA VAL A 153 20.68 -6.16 -10.15
C VAL A 153 21.53 -5.71 -8.95
N ALA A 154 21.04 -5.94 -7.74
CA ALA A 154 21.64 -5.41 -6.51
C ALA A 154 22.26 -6.49 -5.60
N GLY A 155 22.08 -7.76 -5.93
CA GLY A 155 22.55 -8.89 -5.12
C GLY A 155 21.57 -9.33 -4.03
N VAL A 156 21.77 -10.55 -3.56
CA VAL A 156 20.86 -11.20 -2.60
C VAL A 156 20.87 -10.50 -1.24
N VAL A 157 22.04 -10.07 -0.77
CA VAL A 157 22.16 -9.36 0.53
C VAL A 157 21.35 -8.07 0.53
N TYR A 158 21.46 -7.30 -0.54
CA TYR A 158 20.70 -6.05 -0.69
C TYR A 158 19.18 -6.30 -0.68
N LEU A 159 18.73 -7.36 -1.35
CA LEU A 159 17.33 -7.76 -1.37
C LEU A 159 16.80 -8.03 0.04
N PHE A 160 17.53 -8.80 0.85
CA PHE A 160 17.14 -9.11 2.24
C PHE A 160 17.16 -7.86 3.13
N LEU A 161 18.16 -6.99 2.98
CA LEU A 161 18.24 -5.73 3.73
C LEU A 161 17.05 -4.82 3.39
N LEU A 162 16.72 -4.66 2.11
CA LEU A 162 15.56 -3.87 1.69
C LEU A 162 14.27 -4.46 2.25
N ALA A 163 14.05 -5.77 2.14
CA ALA A 163 12.87 -6.42 2.71
C ALA A 163 12.77 -6.22 4.22
N ALA A 164 13.89 -6.29 4.95
CA ALA A 164 13.92 -6.03 6.40
C ALA A 164 13.54 -4.58 6.72
N LEU A 165 14.08 -3.59 5.98
CA LEU A 165 13.76 -2.18 6.16
C LEU A 165 12.30 -1.86 5.86
N LEU A 166 11.74 -2.45 4.80
CA LEU A 166 10.32 -2.29 4.47
C LEU A 166 9.43 -2.92 5.54
N THR A 167 9.83 -4.07 6.09
CA THR A 167 9.13 -4.72 7.21
C THR A 167 9.19 -3.87 8.48
N LEU A 168 10.34 -3.27 8.79
CA LEU A 168 10.46 -2.32 9.89
C LEU A 168 9.58 -1.08 9.67
N SER A 169 9.56 -0.57 8.44
CA SER A 169 8.67 0.55 8.08
C SER A 169 7.20 0.16 8.27
N GLU A 170 6.80 -1.03 7.80
CA GLU A 170 5.45 -1.57 8.01
C GLU A 170 5.12 -1.64 9.51
N ALA A 171 6.01 -2.19 10.34
CA ALA A 171 5.76 -2.39 11.76
C ALA A 171 5.71 -1.08 12.56
N LEU A 172 6.59 -0.12 12.27
CA LEU A 172 6.78 1.09 13.06
C LEU A 172 5.81 2.23 12.71
N PHE A 173 5.41 2.35 11.44
CA PHE A 173 4.61 3.48 11.01
C PHE A 173 3.12 3.14 10.90
N LYS A 174 2.27 4.03 11.41
CA LYS A 174 0.80 3.94 11.28
C LYS A 174 0.32 4.17 9.84
N ARG A 175 1.11 4.86 9.02
CA ARG A 175 0.83 5.21 7.61
C ARG A 175 1.78 4.44 6.70
N ASP A 176 1.75 3.12 6.83
CA ASP A 176 2.57 2.16 6.07
C ASP A 176 2.41 2.32 4.55
N ASN A 177 1.20 2.60 4.06
CA ASN A 177 0.93 2.89 2.65
C ASN A 177 1.70 4.10 2.08
N LEU A 178 2.24 4.98 2.92
CA LEU A 178 3.11 6.08 2.51
C LEU A 178 4.57 5.82 2.87
N SER A 179 4.83 5.30 4.07
CA SER A 179 6.22 5.10 4.54
C SER A 179 6.95 4.02 3.76
N ILE A 180 6.28 2.93 3.39
CA ILE A 180 6.87 1.86 2.57
C ILE A 180 7.34 2.38 1.22
N PRO A 181 6.52 3.09 0.40
CA PRO A 181 6.97 3.68 -0.85
C PRO A 181 8.15 4.65 -0.68
N ILE A 182 8.15 5.50 0.35
CA ILE A 182 9.25 6.44 0.59
C ILE A 182 10.55 5.69 0.89
N VAL A 183 10.52 4.73 1.81
CA VAL A 183 11.71 3.91 2.14
C VAL A 183 12.20 3.16 0.91
N TYR A 184 11.28 2.59 0.13
CA TYR A 184 11.63 1.86 -1.09
C TYR A 184 12.31 2.77 -2.12
N VAL A 185 11.80 3.97 -2.36
CA VAL A 185 12.42 4.96 -3.28
C VAL A 185 13.81 5.32 -2.81
N LEU A 186 13.98 5.64 -1.53
CA LEU A 186 15.30 6.02 -0.98
C LEU A 186 16.36 4.93 -1.19
N PHE A 187 15.96 3.66 -1.19
CA PHE A 187 16.88 2.53 -1.39
C PHE A 187 17.07 2.15 -2.87
N CYS A 188 16.04 2.32 -3.70
CA CYS A 188 16.08 1.87 -5.08
C CYS A 188 16.43 2.98 -6.10
N SER A 189 16.41 4.25 -5.71
CA SER A 189 16.71 5.37 -6.62
C SER A 189 18.17 5.40 -7.14
N TYR A 190 19.05 4.61 -6.54
CA TYR A 190 20.46 4.50 -6.92
C TYR A 190 20.78 3.21 -7.73
N LEU A 191 19.79 2.37 -8.01
CA LEU A 191 19.89 1.16 -8.82
C LEU A 191 19.55 1.43 -10.28
#